data_b62e7eff840f96f6d7a3242b9e1c0bee
#
_entry.id   b62e7eff840f96f6d7a3242b9e1c0bee
#
_cell.length_a   1.000
_cell.length_b   1.000
_cell.length_c   1.000
_cell.angle_alpha   90.00
_cell.angle_beta   90.00
_cell.angle_gamma   90.00
#
_symmetry.space_group_name_H-M   'P 1'
#
loop_
_entity.id
_entity.type
_entity.pdbx_description
1 polymer ?
#
loop_
_entity_poly.entity_id
_entity_poly.type
_entity_poly.pdbx_seq_one_letter_code
_entity_poly.pdbx_strand_id
1 'polypeptide(L)'
;DDPDVIAGQGTVGMEIVRQHQNPLDALFVPVGGGGLLAGVSAYVKSAWPQTRMIGVEPEDAACLQLALSRGRRDTLAEVGLFADGCAVAQIGKEPFRIIRKTVEEVITVSTDEMCAAIKDIFEDTRSIAEPAGALALAGLKKYVHRTGVQGQDLLAIVSGANTNFDRLRYISERTEIGEQREAIISVTVPERPGSFKKFCSALGRRSITEFNYRYADANAAQVFVGLSIAPGGDDLATLLVDLRERGYTAEDMTDNEV
;
A
#
# COMPACT_ATOMS: atom_id res chain seq x y z
N ASP A 1 -9.77 -18.71 14.28
CA ASP A 1 -10.88 -19.63 13.91
C ASP A 1 -11.93 -19.80 15.03
N ASP A 2 -11.69 -19.21 16.19
CA ASP A 2 -12.59 -19.31 17.33
C ASP A 2 -13.85 -18.46 17.08
N PRO A 3 -15.07 -19.03 17.17
CA PRO A 3 -16.32 -18.29 16.97
C PRO A 3 -16.52 -17.15 17.97
N ASP A 4 -16.07 -17.29 19.21
CA ASP A 4 -16.21 -16.25 20.24
C ASP A 4 -15.30 -15.05 19.92
N VAL A 5 -14.10 -15.31 19.38
CA VAL A 5 -13.20 -14.24 18.89
C VAL A 5 -13.85 -13.52 17.72
N ILE A 6 -14.41 -14.23 16.74
CA ILE A 6 -15.09 -13.63 15.59
C ILE A 6 -16.29 -12.79 16.06
N ALA A 7 -17.09 -13.30 17.00
CA ALA A 7 -18.21 -12.55 17.57
C ALA A 7 -17.74 -11.29 18.32
N GLY A 8 -16.64 -11.40 19.09
CA GLY A 8 -16.00 -10.27 19.74
C GLY A 8 -15.56 -9.19 18.74
N GLN A 9 -14.96 -9.57 17.61
CA GLN A 9 -14.60 -8.63 16.53
C GLN A 9 -15.85 -7.99 15.87
N GLY A 10 -16.98 -8.69 15.86
CA GLY A 10 -18.26 -8.16 15.40
C GLY A 10 -18.76 -6.94 16.20
N THR A 11 -18.29 -6.74 17.43
CA THR A 11 -18.63 -5.55 18.24
C THR A 11 -18.15 -4.25 17.60
N VAL A 12 -17.08 -4.26 16.81
CA VAL A 12 -16.65 -3.10 16.01
C VAL A 12 -17.74 -2.73 15.00
N GLY A 13 -18.30 -3.72 14.31
CA GLY A 13 -19.44 -3.49 13.40
C GLY A 13 -20.67 -2.94 14.13
N MET A 14 -20.93 -3.45 15.35
CA MET A 14 -22.01 -2.94 16.19
C MET A 14 -21.81 -1.45 16.55
N GLU A 15 -20.59 -1.05 16.90
CA GLU A 15 -20.29 0.34 17.23
C GLU A 15 -20.42 1.25 16.01
N ILE A 16 -19.95 0.81 14.84
CA ILE A 16 -20.12 1.54 13.58
C ILE A 16 -21.60 1.80 13.31
N VAL A 17 -22.44 0.76 13.38
CA VAL A 17 -23.88 0.88 13.14
C VAL A 17 -24.57 1.79 14.17
N ARG A 18 -24.10 1.83 15.42
CA ARG A 18 -24.64 2.71 16.46
C ARG A 18 -24.21 4.16 16.33
N GLN A 19 -22.99 4.40 15.88
CA GLN A 19 -22.41 5.74 15.80
C GLN A 19 -22.74 6.44 14.48
N HIS A 20 -22.92 5.70 13.40
CA HIS A 20 -23.27 6.25 12.10
C HIS A 20 -24.78 6.16 11.88
N GLN A 21 -25.42 7.28 11.52
CA GLN A 21 -26.89 7.37 11.44
C GLN A 21 -27.47 6.68 10.21
N ASN A 22 -26.73 6.63 9.12
CA ASN A 22 -27.15 6.08 7.84
C ASN A 22 -26.27 4.90 7.43
N PRO A 23 -26.78 3.95 6.61
CA PRO A 23 -25.96 2.93 6.00
C PRO A 23 -24.82 3.53 5.17
N LEU A 24 -23.63 2.93 5.29
CA LEU A 24 -22.47 3.28 4.47
C LEU A 24 -22.59 2.69 3.07
N ASP A 25 -22.01 3.35 2.07
CA ASP A 25 -21.86 2.79 0.73
C ASP A 25 -20.84 1.65 0.73
N ALA A 26 -19.68 1.84 1.39
CA ALA A 26 -18.69 0.79 1.56
C ALA A 26 -17.91 0.89 2.88
N LEU A 27 -17.50 -0.26 3.41
CA LEU A 27 -16.69 -0.42 4.61
C LEU A 27 -15.44 -1.25 4.30
N PHE A 28 -14.27 -0.67 4.56
CA PHE A 28 -12.94 -1.26 4.31
C PHE A 28 -12.37 -1.81 5.60
N VAL A 29 -11.96 -3.08 5.56
CA VAL A 29 -11.49 -3.80 6.75
C VAL A 29 -10.17 -4.50 6.43
N PRO A 30 -9.11 -4.32 7.26
CA PRO A 30 -7.84 -5.00 7.06
C PRO A 30 -7.97 -6.50 7.31
N VAL A 31 -7.24 -7.31 6.54
CA VAL A 31 -7.32 -8.77 6.58
C VAL A 31 -5.95 -9.38 6.83
N GLY A 32 -5.86 -10.16 7.91
CA GLY A 32 -4.84 -11.17 8.14
C GLY A 32 -5.52 -12.54 8.21
N GLY A 33 -5.72 -13.11 9.40
CA GLY A 33 -6.47 -14.36 9.58
C GLY A 33 -7.98 -14.28 9.27
N GLY A 34 -8.53 -13.09 9.03
CA GLY A 34 -9.91 -12.83 8.61
C GLY A 34 -10.93 -12.70 9.75
N GLY A 35 -10.52 -12.82 11.02
CA GLY A 35 -11.44 -12.76 12.17
C GLY A 35 -12.19 -11.42 12.26
N LEU A 36 -11.47 -10.29 12.12
CA LEU A 36 -12.05 -8.96 12.12
C LEU A 36 -13.05 -8.78 10.97
N LEU A 37 -12.63 -9.06 9.75
CA LEU A 37 -13.50 -8.91 8.56
C LEU A 37 -14.74 -9.79 8.68
N ALA A 38 -14.61 -11.04 9.13
CA ALA A 38 -15.73 -11.96 9.31
C ALA A 38 -16.73 -11.44 10.36
N GLY A 39 -16.25 -11.00 11.53
CA GLY A 39 -17.10 -10.49 12.59
C GLY A 39 -17.82 -9.20 12.20
N VAL A 40 -17.08 -8.20 11.69
CA VAL A 40 -17.63 -6.92 11.27
C VAL A 40 -18.62 -7.11 10.13
N SER A 41 -18.28 -7.88 9.11
CA SER A 41 -19.15 -8.07 7.94
C SER A 41 -20.43 -8.81 8.29
N ALA A 42 -20.36 -9.83 9.17
CA ALA A 42 -21.55 -10.53 9.62
C ALA A 42 -22.53 -9.59 10.32
N TYR A 43 -22.03 -8.72 11.20
CA TYR A 43 -22.89 -7.76 11.90
C TYR A 43 -23.42 -6.67 10.98
N VAL A 44 -22.56 -6.01 10.22
CA VAL A 44 -22.95 -4.92 9.33
C VAL A 44 -23.95 -5.39 8.28
N LYS A 45 -23.75 -6.54 7.66
CA LYS A 45 -24.71 -7.10 6.68
C LYS A 45 -26.05 -7.47 7.29
N SER A 46 -26.13 -7.77 8.57
CA SER A 46 -27.40 -8.00 9.23
C SER A 46 -28.22 -6.71 9.46
N ALA A 47 -27.52 -5.59 9.70
CA ALA A 47 -28.14 -4.28 9.92
C ALA A 47 -28.31 -3.47 8.61
N TRP A 48 -27.27 -3.48 7.78
CA TRP A 48 -27.19 -2.75 6.50
C TRP A 48 -26.81 -3.68 5.34
N PRO A 49 -27.76 -4.48 4.80
CA PRO A 49 -27.46 -5.49 3.78
C PRO A 49 -26.84 -4.92 2.50
N GLN A 50 -27.12 -3.65 2.16
CA GLN A 50 -26.62 -2.99 0.96
C GLN A 50 -25.20 -2.43 1.10
N THR A 51 -24.69 -2.23 2.33
CA THR A 51 -23.31 -1.74 2.54
C THR A 51 -22.33 -2.73 1.97
N ARG A 52 -21.46 -2.28 1.06
CA ARG A 52 -20.42 -3.13 0.49
C ARG A 52 -19.31 -3.36 1.51
N MET A 53 -18.98 -4.62 1.73
CA MET A 53 -17.86 -5.01 2.60
C MET A 53 -16.65 -5.30 1.73
N ILE A 54 -15.54 -4.60 1.99
CA ILE A 54 -14.30 -4.70 1.22
C ILE A 54 -13.17 -5.11 2.15
N GLY A 55 -12.58 -6.28 1.90
CA GLY A 55 -11.37 -6.70 2.57
C GLY A 55 -10.14 -6.05 1.94
N VAL A 56 -9.15 -5.69 2.75
CA VAL A 56 -7.89 -5.15 2.25
C VAL A 56 -6.72 -5.98 2.77
N GLU A 57 -5.87 -6.45 1.85
CA GLU A 57 -4.69 -7.27 2.15
C GLU A 57 -3.42 -6.62 1.60
N PRO A 58 -2.25 -6.85 2.24
CA PRO A 58 -0.97 -6.57 1.60
C PRO A 58 -0.79 -7.47 0.37
N GLU A 59 -0.17 -6.97 -0.70
CA GLU A 59 0.09 -7.75 -1.92
C GLU A 59 0.94 -8.99 -1.65
N ASP A 60 1.89 -8.89 -0.73
CA ASP A 60 2.79 -9.96 -0.31
C ASP A 60 2.22 -10.89 0.78
N ALA A 61 0.97 -10.67 1.24
CA ALA A 61 0.27 -11.50 2.22
C ALA A 61 -1.22 -11.71 1.88
N ALA A 62 -1.58 -11.77 0.59
CA ALA A 62 -2.95 -11.83 0.08
C ALA A 62 -3.56 -13.24 0.16
N CYS A 63 -3.67 -13.80 1.36
CA CYS A 63 -4.15 -15.17 1.57
C CYS A 63 -5.67 -15.33 1.34
N LEU A 64 -6.47 -14.31 1.62
CA LEU A 64 -7.91 -14.33 1.35
C LEU A 64 -8.19 -14.22 -0.15
N GLN A 65 -7.51 -13.31 -0.85
CA GLN A 65 -7.63 -13.18 -2.30
C GLN A 65 -7.31 -14.50 -3.01
N LEU A 66 -6.21 -15.16 -2.59
CA LEU A 66 -5.85 -16.48 -3.09
C LEU A 66 -6.97 -17.51 -2.82
N ALA A 67 -7.50 -17.55 -1.60
CA ALA A 67 -8.55 -18.50 -1.22
C ALA A 67 -9.85 -18.28 -1.99
N LEU A 68 -10.24 -17.02 -2.22
CA LEU A 68 -11.44 -16.66 -2.99
C LEU A 68 -11.29 -17.04 -4.48
N SER A 69 -10.12 -16.76 -5.08
CA SER A 69 -9.84 -17.11 -6.47
C SER A 69 -9.87 -18.62 -6.73
N ARG A 70 -9.45 -19.41 -5.74
CA ARG A 70 -9.45 -20.90 -5.82
C ARG A 70 -10.74 -21.55 -5.29
N GLY A 71 -11.64 -20.78 -4.71
CA GLY A 71 -12.86 -21.28 -4.08
C GLY A 71 -12.61 -22.16 -2.83
N ARG A 72 -11.37 -22.25 -2.36
CA ARG A 72 -10.95 -23.04 -1.19
C ARG A 72 -9.82 -22.34 -0.46
N ARG A 73 -9.65 -22.66 0.82
CA ARG A 73 -8.49 -22.21 1.59
C ARG A 73 -7.22 -22.82 1.01
N ASP A 74 -6.24 -21.97 0.76
CA ASP A 74 -4.92 -22.37 0.29
C ASP A 74 -3.85 -21.61 1.07
N THR A 75 -2.61 -22.06 1.02
CA THR A 75 -1.50 -21.49 1.78
C THR A 75 -0.56 -20.75 0.81
N LEU A 76 -0.20 -19.52 1.14
CA LEU A 76 0.85 -18.78 0.42
C LEU A 76 2.19 -19.46 0.66
N ALA A 77 3.03 -19.49 -0.38
CA ALA A 77 4.38 -20.05 -0.27
C ALA A 77 5.30 -19.16 0.60
N GLU A 78 5.13 -17.86 0.48
CA GLU A 78 5.87 -16.84 1.22
C GLU A 78 4.90 -15.76 1.70
N VAL A 79 5.28 -15.03 2.75
CA VAL A 79 4.48 -13.96 3.36
C VAL A 79 5.39 -12.80 3.69
N GLY A 80 5.04 -11.61 3.21
CA GLY A 80 5.71 -10.37 3.57
C GLY A 80 5.51 -10.01 5.05
N LEU A 81 6.48 -9.32 5.62
CA LEU A 81 6.50 -9.00 7.05
C LEU A 81 6.35 -7.50 7.36
N PHE A 82 6.15 -6.66 6.34
CA PHE A 82 5.99 -5.23 6.57
C PHE A 82 4.72 -4.94 7.38
N ALA A 83 3.59 -5.51 6.99
CA ALA A 83 2.35 -5.45 7.75
C ALA A 83 2.22 -6.70 8.66
N ASP A 84 3.08 -6.81 9.68
CA ASP A 84 3.22 -7.99 10.55
C ASP A 84 1.90 -8.42 11.21
N GLY A 85 1.03 -7.47 11.59
CA GLY A 85 -0.33 -7.76 12.09
C GLY A 85 -1.25 -8.47 11.08
N CYS A 86 -0.90 -8.44 9.78
CA CYS A 86 -1.62 -9.11 8.70
C CYS A 86 -0.80 -10.20 7.99
N ALA A 87 0.43 -10.49 8.45
CA ALA A 87 1.34 -11.47 7.85
C ALA A 87 0.89 -12.91 8.11
N VAL A 88 -0.14 -13.37 7.40
CA VAL A 88 -0.78 -14.67 7.58
C VAL A 88 -0.77 -15.47 6.29
N ALA A 89 -0.17 -16.66 6.31
CA ALA A 89 -0.05 -17.51 5.13
C ALA A 89 -1.36 -18.15 4.66
N GLN A 90 -2.34 -18.33 5.54
CA GLN A 90 -3.61 -18.97 5.21
C GLN A 90 -4.76 -18.37 6.00
N ILE A 91 -5.84 -18.01 5.32
CA ILE A 91 -7.08 -17.52 5.93
C ILE A 91 -7.69 -18.56 6.89
N GLY A 92 -8.30 -18.11 7.99
CA GLY A 92 -9.00 -18.97 8.94
C GLY A 92 -10.17 -19.73 8.30
N LYS A 93 -10.55 -20.89 8.85
CA LYS A 93 -11.63 -21.73 8.30
C LYS A 93 -13.00 -21.08 8.50
N GLU A 94 -13.33 -20.69 9.72
CA GLU A 94 -14.62 -20.06 10.03
C GLU A 94 -14.70 -18.64 9.45
N PRO A 95 -13.65 -17.77 9.52
CA PRO A 95 -13.63 -16.52 8.80
C PRO A 95 -13.92 -16.68 7.31
N PHE A 96 -13.28 -17.62 6.63
CA PHE A 96 -13.50 -17.84 5.19
C PHE A 96 -14.94 -18.26 4.88
N ARG A 97 -15.55 -19.12 5.72
CA ARG A 97 -16.95 -19.52 5.56
C ARG A 97 -17.93 -18.35 5.63
N ILE A 98 -17.65 -17.37 6.50
CA ILE A 98 -18.48 -16.17 6.67
C ILE A 98 -18.20 -15.19 5.51
N ILE A 99 -16.92 -14.85 5.28
CA ILE A 99 -16.48 -13.87 4.30
C ILE A 99 -17.02 -14.17 2.90
N ARG A 100 -17.04 -15.44 2.48
CA ARG A 100 -17.60 -15.84 1.17
C ARG A 100 -19.07 -15.44 0.95
N LYS A 101 -19.79 -15.07 2.00
CA LYS A 101 -21.22 -14.72 1.97
C LYS A 101 -21.47 -13.24 2.19
N THR A 102 -20.50 -12.54 2.75
CA THR A 102 -20.68 -11.19 3.30
C THR A 102 -19.77 -10.14 2.69
N VAL A 103 -18.75 -10.54 1.92
CA VAL A 103 -17.73 -9.65 1.36
C VAL A 103 -17.83 -9.64 -0.15
N GLU A 104 -17.92 -8.46 -0.73
CA GLU A 104 -18.08 -8.27 -2.17
C GLU A 104 -16.75 -8.21 -2.91
N GLU A 105 -15.70 -7.71 -2.25
CA GLU A 105 -14.42 -7.45 -2.92
C GLU A 105 -13.25 -7.58 -1.94
N VAL A 106 -12.09 -7.95 -2.48
CA VAL A 106 -10.80 -7.86 -1.79
C VAL A 106 -9.87 -7.01 -2.65
N ILE A 107 -9.24 -6.02 -2.02
CA ILE A 107 -8.25 -5.13 -2.64
C ILE A 107 -6.89 -5.42 -2.01
N THR A 108 -5.88 -5.60 -2.84
CA THR A 108 -4.49 -5.67 -2.39
C THR A 108 -3.81 -4.33 -2.54
N VAL A 109 -2.89 -4.01 -1.62
CA VAL A 109 -2.12 -2.77 -1.61
C VAL A 109 -0.64 -3.04 -1.40
N SER A 110 0.19 -2.20 -2.01
CA SER A 110 1.65 -2.27 -1.88
C SER A 110 2.14 -1.67 -0.55
N THR A 111 3.40 -1.93 -0.23
CA THR A 111 4.09 -1.31 0.91
C THR A 111 4.05 0.22 0.84
N ASP A 112 4.21 0.80 -0.34
CA ASP A 112 4.23 2.25 -0.53
C ASP A 112 2.84 2.87 -0.34
N GLU A 113 1.79 2.21 -0.85
CA GLU A 113 0.40 2.62 -0.58
C GLU A 113 0.08 2.59 0.92
N MET A 114 0.61 1.62 1.67
CA MET A 114 0.46 1.57 3.13
C MET A 114 1.24 2.71 3.80
N CYS A 115 2.48 2.99 3.40
CA CYS A 115 3.27 4.09 3.94
C CYS A 115 2.58 5.45 3.72
N ALA A 116 2.05 5.70 2.51
CA ALA A 116 1.27 6.89 2.22
C ALA A 116 0.02 7.01 3.10
N ALA A 117 -0.67 5.90 3.36
CA ALA A 117 -1.83 5.89 4.25
C ALA A 117 -1.46 6.16 5.72
N ILE A 118 -0.29 5.68 6.20
CA ILE A 118 0.21 6.01 7.55
C ILE A 118 0.45 7.51 7.69
N LYS A 119 1.05 8.13 6.67
CA LYS A 119 1.26 9.58 6.63
C LYS A 119 -0.06 10.34 6.69
N ASP A 120 -1.04 9.98 5.87
CA ASP A 120 -2.36 10.64 5.87
C ASP A 120 -3.03 10.56 7.25
N ILE A 121 -3.02 9.36 7.88
CA ILE A 121 -3.55 9.19 9.24
C ILE A 121 -2.84 10.12 10.22
N PHE A 122 -1.51 10.20 10.12
CA PHE A 122 -0.74 11.08 11.00
C PHE A 122 -1.03 12.56 10.75
N GLU A 123 -1.11 13.00 9.49
CA GLU A 123 -1.38 14.40 9.17
C GLU A 123 -2.77 14.84 9.62
N ASP A 124 -3.75 13.95 9.52
CA ASP A 124 -5.14 14.25 9.88
C ASP A 124 -5.41 14.13 11.39
N THR A 125 -4.88 13.09 12.04
CA THR A 125 -5.22 12.73 13.43
C THR A 125 -4.11 12.96 14.45
N ARG A 126 -2.88 13.17 14.01
CA ARG A 126 -1.65 13.17 14.82
C ARG A 126 -1.37 11.84 15.53
N SER A 127 -1.97 10.76 15.05
CA SER A 127 -1.74 9.40 15.53
C SER A 127 -0.91 8.61 14.52
N ILE A 128 0.04 7.80 14.98
CA ILE A 128 0.84 6.95 14.11
C ILE A 128 0.21 5.56 14.09
N ALA A 129 -0.37 5.17 12.96
CA ALA A 129 -0.85 3.81 12.76
C ALA A 129 0.31 2.87 12.43
N GLU A 130 0.18 1.59 12.79
CA GLU A 130 1.06 0.54 12.26
C GLU A 130 0.69 0.20 10.80
N PRO A 131 1.56 -0.46 10.03
CA PRO A 131 1.26 -0.82 8.64
C PRO A 131 -0.06 -1.59 8.48
N ALA A 132 -0.31 -2.60 9.30
CA ALA A 132 -1.57 -3.33 9.32
C ALA A 132 -2.77 -2.43 9.68
N GLY A 133 -2.57 -1.44 10.56
CA GLY A 133 -3.58 -0.46 10.95
C GLY A 133 -3.97 0.51 9.85
N ALA A 134 -3.05 0.87 8.97
CA ALA A 134 -3.28 1.77 7.85
C ALA A 134 -3.83 1.07 6.59
N LEU A 135 -3.79 -0.26 6.57
CA LEU A 135 -4.10 -1.08 5.39
C LEU A 135 -5.48 -0.76 4.79
N ALA A 136 -6.51 -0.63 5.63
CA ALA A 136 -7.86 -0.35 5.16
C ALA A 136 -7.97 1.04 4.49
N LEU A 137 -7.28 2.05 5.01
CA LEU A 137 -7.24 3.38 4.39
C LEU A 137 -6.50 3.34 3.04
N ALA A 138 -5.39 2.61 2.93
CA ALA A 138 -4.70 2.42 1.67
C ALA A 138 -5.63 1.80 0.61
N GLY A 139 -6.38 0.76 0.98
CA GLY A 139 -7.39 0.14 0.11
C GLY A 139 -8.53 1.08 -0.27
N LEU A 140 -9.00 1.92 0.66
CA LEU A 140 -10.01 2.96 0.38
C LEU A 140 -9.48 3.97 -0.64
N LYS A 141 -8.27 4.49 -0.46
CA LYS A 141 -7.64 5.42 -1.42
C LYS A 141 -7.54 4.79 -2.81
N LYS A 142 -7.05 3.55 -2.90
CA LYS A 142 -6.96 2.78 -4.15
C LYS A 142 -8.33 2.57 -4.81
N TYR A 143 -9.36 2.26 -4.01
CA TYR A 143 -10.73 2.13 -4.48
C TYR A 143 -11.26 3.42 -5.09
N VAL A 144 -11.12 4.55 -4.38
CA VAL A 144 -11.57 5.88 -4.85
C VAL A 144 -10.84 6.27 -6.14
N HIS A 145 -9.52 6.09 -6.19
CA HIS A 145 -8.73 6.38 -7.38
C HIS A 145 -9.16 5.53 -8.59
N ARG A 146 -9.36 4.21 -8.39
CA ARG A 146 -9.75 3.28 -9.45
C ARG A 146 -11.16 3.53 -9.98
N THR A 147 -12.10 3.85 -9.10
CA THR A 147 -13.53 3.95 -9.44
C THR A 147 -13.99 5.36 -9.77
N GLY A 148 -13.26 6.38 -9.32
CA GLY A 148 -13.64 7.78 -9.49
C GLY A 148 -14.90 8.18 -8.73
N VAL A 149 -15.33 7.40 -7.72
CA VAL A 149 -16.56 7.65 -6.95
C VAL A 149 -16.53 9.01 -6.26
N GLN A 150 -17.68 9.67 -6.21
CA GLN A 150 -17.90 10.92 -5.51
C GLN A 150 -19.22 10.87 -4.73
N GLY A 151 -19.26 11.56 -3.59
CA GLY A 151 -20.50 11.68 -2.78
C GLY A 151 -20.94 10.37 -2.13
N GLN A 152 -20.01 9.41 -1.91
CA GLN A 152 -20.26 8.17 -1.18
C GLN A 152 -19.79 8.28 0.26
N ASP A 153 -20.51 7.63 1.17
CA ASP A 153 -20.14 7.46 2.56
C ASP A 153 -19.24 6.21 2.69
N LEU A 154 -17.92 6.44 2.80
CA LEU A 154 -16.91 5.39 2.88
C LEU A 154 -16.27 5.40 4.27
N LEU A 155 -16.04 4.22 4.85
CA LEU A 155 -15.38 4.06 6.15
C LEU A 155 -14.24 3.05 6.07
N ALA A 156 -13.08 3.39 6.63
CA ALA A 156 -11.94 2.50 6.80
C ALA A 156 -11.66 2.27 8.29
N ILE A 157 -11.40 1.02 8.68
CA ILE A 157 -11.03 0.68 10.06
C ILE A 157 -9.52 0.82 10.22
N VAL A 158 -9.08 1.77 11.06
CA VAL A 158 -7.70 1.85 11.55
C VAL A 158 -7.56 0.91 12.74
N SER A 159 -6.97 -0.26 12.51
CA SER A 159 -7.05 -1.40 13.44
C SER A 159 -5.95 -1.45 14.49
N GLY A 160 -4.87 -0.65 14.35
CA GLY A 160 -3.77 -0.71 15.31
C GLY A 160 -2.71 0.39 15.14
N ALA A 161 -1.89 0.53 16.19
CA ALA A 161 -0.82 1.52 16.27
C ALA A 161 0.45 0.96 16.97
N ASN A 162 0.63 -0.36 16.96
CA ASN A 162 1.79 -1.02 17.59
C ASN A 162 3.01 -0.98 16.66
N THR A 163 3.54 0.21 16.40
CA THR A 163 4.70 0.39 15.52
C THR A 163 5.97 0.70 16.31
N ASN A 164 7.11 0.17 15.86
CA ASN A 164 8.40 0.53 16.40
C ASN A 164 8.87 1.87 15.83
N PHE A 165 9.44 2.72 16.70
CA PHE A 165 9.90 4.06 16.31
C PHE A 165 10.96 4.02 15.19
N ASP A 166 11.80 2.99 15.17
CA ASP A 166 12.84 2.80 14.13
C ASP A 166 12.26 2.61 12.72
N ARG A 167 11.01 2.12 12.61
CA ARG A 167 10.33 1.98 11.32
C ARG A 167 9.87 3.31 10.71
N LEU A 168 9.76 4.38 11.50
CA LEU A 168 9.23 5.66 11.02
C LEU A 168 10.11 6.28 9.93
N ARG A 169 11.43 6.08 10.00
CA ARG A 169 12.32 6.54 8.94
C ARG A 169 12.01 5.84 7.61
N TYR A 170 11.92 4.52 7.62
CA TYR A 170 11.59 3.74 6.43
C TYR A 170 10.22 4.14 5.86
N ILE A 171 9.20 4.29 6.74
CA ILE A 171 7.87 4.73 6.34
C ILE A 171 7.92 6.11 5.68
N SER A 172 8.67 7.06 6.24
CA SER A 172 8.82 8.41 5.71
C SER A 172 9.46 8.42 4.32
N GLU A 173 10.54 7.65 4.13
CA GLU A 173 11.21 7.54 2.84
C GLU A 173 10.30 6.92 1.75
N ARG A 174 9.56 5.84 2.09
CA ARG A 174 8.66 5.16 1.16
C ARG A 174 7.34 5.91 0.89
N THR A 175 6.95 6.83 1.75
CA THR A 175 5.71 7.60 1.57
C THR A 175 5.75 8.47 0.31
N GLU A 176 6.86 9.11 0.03
CA GLU A 176 7.01 9.97 -1.16
C GLU A 176 6.86 9.15 -2.46
N ILE A 177 7.29 7.88 -2.46
CA ILE A 177 7.10 6.93 -3.56
C ILE A 177 5.61 6.56 -3.68
N GLY A 178 4.97 6.18 -2.58
CA GLY A 178 3.54 5.80 -2.56
C GLY A 178 2.58 6.93 -2.94
N GLU A 179 2.99 8.19 -2.80
CA GLU A 179 2.28 9.37 -3.30
C GLU A 179 2.62 9.72 -4.76
N GLN A 180 3.48 8.95 -5.41
CA GLN A 180 3.99 9.23 -6.76
C GLN A 180 4.64 10.62 -6.87
N ARG A 181 5.30 11.06 -5.80
CA ARG A 181 6.04 12.33 -5.73
C ARG A 181 7.54 12.14 -5.90
N GLU A 182 8.00 10.93 -5.82
CA GLU A 182 9.39 10.52 -6.02
C GLU A 182 9.49 9.39 -7.02
N ALA A 183 10.50 9.46 -7.88
CA ALA A 183 10.91 8.36 -8.74
C ALA A 183 12.38 8.04 -8.49
N ILE A 184 12.71 6.76 -8.49
CA ILE A 184 14.08 6.28 -8.39
C ILE A 184 14.52 5.78 -9.77
N ILE A 185 15.62 6.33 -10.28
CA ILE A 185 16.21 5.88 -11.54
C ILE A 185 17.61 5.36 -11.34
N SER A 186 17.96 4.32 -12.08
CA SER A 186 19.33 3.83 -12.21
C SER A 186 19.91 4.31 -13.52
N VAL A 187 21.09 4.93 -13.48
CA VAL A 187 21.75 5.47 -14.68
C VAL A 187 23.21 5.05 -14.73
N THR A 188 23.64 4.51 -15.86
CA THR A 188 25.07 4.25 -16.12
C THR A 188 25.75 5.49 -16.67
N VAL A 189 26.74 6.01 -15.93
CA VAL A 189 27.48 7.23 -16.28
C VAL A 189 28.95 6.86 -16.58
N PRO A 190 29.53 7.32 -17.70
CA PRO A 190 30.96 7.08 -17.99
C PRO A 190 31.87 7.65 -16.91
N GLU A 191 32.86 6.88 -16.46
CA GLU A 191 33.84 7.30 -15.45
C GLU A 191 34.94 8.16 -16.09
N ARG A 192 34.63 9.41 -16.41
CA ARG A 192 35.53 10.40 -17.02
C ARG A 192 35.35 11.77 -16.38
N PRO A 193 36.41 12.59 -16.27
CA PRO A 193 36.31 13.95 -15.77
C PRO A 193 35.20 14.75 -16.46
N GLY A 194 34.26 15.30 -15.69
CA GLY A 194 33.13 16.10 -16.18
C GLY A 194 31.86 15.33 -16.56
N SER A 195 31.87 13.97 -16.59
CA SER A 195 30.69 13.17 -16.90
C SER A 195 29.58 13.36 -15.88
N PHE A 196 29.90 13.41 -14.61
CA PHE A 196 28.95 13.67 -13.52
C PHE A 196 28.25 15.03 -13.69
N LYS A 197 29.01 16.09 -14.00
CA LYS A 197 28.45 17.42 -14.25
C LYS A 197 27.48 17.42 -15.44
N LYS A 198 27.82 16.69 -16.52
CA LYS A 198 26.95 16.55 -17.68
C LYS A 198 25.66 15.79 -17.32
N PHE A 199 25.80 14.74 -16.53
CA PHE A 199 24.65 13.97 -16.04
C PHE A 199 23.72 14.84 -15.17
N CYS A 200 24.24 15.55 -14.16
CA CYS A 200 23.44 16.48 -13.36
C CYS A 200 22.74 17.56 -14.22
N SER A 201 23.41 18.04 -15.28
CA SER A 201 22.80 18.98 -16.21
C SER A 201 21.68 18.35 -17.04
N ALA A 202 21.75 17.06 -17.32
CA ALA A 202 20.72 16.30 -18.04
C ALA A 202 19.47 16.07 -17.19
N LEU A 203 19.58 15.98 -15.86
CA LEU A 203 18.44 15.90 -14.94
C LEU A 203 17.63 17.20 -14.90
N GLY A 204 18.18 18.31 -15.39
CA GLY A 204 17.49 19.59 -15.46
C GLY A 204 17.33 20.28 -14.11
N ARG A 205 16.13 20.85 -13.85
CA ARG A 205 15.82 21.59 -12.61
C ARG A 205 15.06 20.75 -11.58
N ARG A 206 15.09 19.43 -11.72
CA ARG A 206 14.40 18.53 -10.77
C ARG A 206 15.12 18.53 -9.42
N SER A 207 14.36 18.47 -8.34
CA SER A 207 14.92 18.28 -7.01
C SER A 207 15.41 16.84 -6.88
N ILE A 208 16.66 16.67 -6.45
CA ILE A 208 17.24 15.38 -6.15
C ILE A 208 16.96 15.11 -4.67
N THR A 209 16.31 14.00 -4.36
CA THR A 209 15.96 13.58 -3.01
C THR A 209 17.00 12.62 -2.45
N GLU A 210 17.51 11.74 -3.30
CA GLU A 210 18.56 10.80 -2.96
C GLU A 210 19.59 10.73 -4.09
N PHE A 211 20.85 10.49 -3.73
CA PHE A 211 21.92 10.30 -4.67
C PHE A 211 22.91 9.25 -4.16
N ASN A 212 22.97 8.10 -4.83
CA ASN A 212 23.90 7.03 -4.49
C ASN A 212 24.78 6.69 -5.70
N TYR A 213 26.08 6.96 -5.57
CA TYR A 213 27.07 6.73 -6.60
C TYR A 213 27.85 5.45 -6.29
N ARG A 214 27.75 4.44 -7.14
CA ARG A 214 28.48 3.19 -7.01
C ARG A 214 29.47 3.05 -8.17
N TYR A 215 30.74 3.00 -7.83
CA TYR A 215 31.79 2.68 -8.77
C TYR A 215 31.60 1.22 -9.24
N ALA A 216 31.36 1.03 -10.54
CA ALA A 216 31.13 -0.30 -11.12
C ALA A 216 32.45 -0.89 -11.68
N ASP A 217 33.13 -0.11 -12.54
CA ASP A 217 34.44 -0.47 -13.09
C ASP A 217 35.21 0.80 -13.51
N ALA A 218 36.41 0.64 -14.11
CA ALA A 218 37.27 1.76 -14.53
C ALA A 218 36.64 2.66 -15.62
N ASN A 219 35.55 2.26 -16.26
CA ASN A 219 34.96 2.96 -17.40
C ASN A 219 33.56 3.50 -17.14
N ALA A 220 32.84 2.92 -16.16
CA ALA A 220 31.46 3.26 -15.89
C ALA A 220 31.11 3.19 -14.39
N ALA A 221 30.27 4.12 -13.95
CA ALA A 221 29.66 4.12 -12.62
C ALA A 221 28.15 3.94 -12.74
N GLN A 222 27.59 3.21 -11.78
CA GLN A 222 26.16 3.10 -11.60
C GLN A 222 25.69 4.18 -10.62
N VAL A 223 24.74 4.99 -11.04
CA VAL A 223 24.21 6.07 -10.22
C VAL A 223 22.72 5.80 -9.97
N PHE A 224 22.34 5.74 -8.72
CA PHE A 224 20.93 5.70 -8.31
C PHE A 224 20.53 7.09 -7.86
N VAL A 225 19.46 7.61 -8.41
CA VAL A 225 18.98 8.97 -8.15
C VAL A 225 17.50 8.94 -7.83
N GLY A 226 17.15 9.43 -6.64
CA GLY A 226 15.78 9.80 -6.28
C GLY A 226 15.49 11.21 -6.81
N LEU A 227 14.35 11.38 -7.44
CA LEU A 227 13.92 12.64 -8.06
C LEU A 227 12.52 12.97 -7.64
N SER A 228 12.27 14.21 -7.20
CA SER A 228 10.91 14.71 -7.03
C SER A 228 10.22 14.85 -8.40
N ILE A 229 9.04 14.24 -8.53
CA ILE A 229 8.19 14.30 -9.71
C ILE A 229 6.82 14.88 -9.37
N ALA A 230 6.14 15.45 -10.36
CA ALA A 230 4.77 15.91 -10.18
C ALA A 230 3.80 14.71 -10.22
N PRO A 231 2.86 14.57 -9.26
CA PRO A 231 1.88 13.50 -9.26
C PRO A 231 1.08 13.46 -10.56
N GLY A 232 0.96 12.28 -11.18
CA GLY A 232 0.17 12.06 -12.39
C GLY A 232 0.74 12.65 -13.69
N GLY A 233 2.01 13.06 -13.71
CA GLY A 233 2.66 13.61 -14.90
C GLY A 233 3.52 12.58 -15.65
N ASP A 234 3.66 12.75 -16.98
CA ASP A 234 4.59 11.97 -17.83
C ASP A 234 6.06 12.40 -17.64
N ASP A 235 6.40 13.07 -16.53
CA ASP A 235 7.71 13.68 -16.30
C ASP A 235 8.84 12.65 -16.24
N LEU A 236 8.59 11.50 -15.59
CA LEU A 236 9.57 10.41 -15.50
C LEU A 236 9.79 9.74 -16.87
N ALA A 237 8.73 9.42 -17.59
CA ALA A 237 8.83 8.80 -18.91
C ALA A 237 9.60 9.71 -19.89
N THR A 238 9.29 11.01 -19.86
CA THR A 238 9.98 12.02 -20.66
C THR A 238 11.46 12.11 -20.29
N LEU A 239 11.79 12.13 -19.00
CA LEU A 239 13.18 12.15 -18.52
C LEU A 239 13.97 10.92 -18.97
N LEU A 240 13.39 9.72 -18.86
CA LEU A 240 14.06 8.49 -19.30
C LEU A 240 14.34 8.47 -20.80
N VAL A 241 13.42 9.02 -21.62
CA VAL A 241 13.64 9.19 -23.06
C VAL A 241 14.79 10.18 -23.31
N ASP A 242 14.76 11.36 -22.69
CA ASP A 242 15.80 12.38 -22.83
C ASP A 242 17.19 11.85 -22.44
N LEU A 243 17.28 11.09 -21.34
CA LEU A 243 18.55 10.50 -20.91
C LEU A 243 19.08 9.47 -21.91
N ARG A 244 18.20 8.62 -22.45
CA ARG A 244 18.57 7.63 -23.48
C ARG A 244 19.01 8.28 -24.78
N GLU A 245 18.35 9.34 -25.22
CA GLU A 245 18.74 10.13 -26.40
C GLU A 245 20.11 10.79 -26.22
N ARG A 246 20.49 11.15 -24.99
CA ARG A 246 21.82 11.68 -24.64
C ARG A 246 22.88 10.59 -24.49
N GLY A 247 22.52 9.31 -24.71
CA GLY A 247 23.44 8.18 -24.69
C GLY A 247 23.66 7.55 -23.30
N TYR A 248 22.81 7.84 -22.30
CA TYR A 248 22.83 7.15 -21.03
C TYR A 248 22.00 5.88 -21.10
N THR A 249 22.44 4.83 -20.38
CA THR A 249 21.57 3.71 -20.02
C THR A 249 20.79 4.10 -18.77
N ALA A 250 19.49 4.31 -18.88
CA ALA A 250 18.64 4.74 -17.78
C ALA A 250 17.43 3.82 -17.64
N GLU A 251 17.18 3.39 -16.42
CA GLU A 251 16.10 2.46 -16.04
C GLU A 251 15.29 3.03 -14.87
N ASP A 252 13.98 2.81 -14.91
CA ASP A 252 13.09 3.10 -13.80
C ASP A 252 13.24 1.99 -12.74
N MET A 253 13.53 2.41 -11.52
CA MET A 253 13.70 1.53 -10.38
C MET A 253 12.68 1.83 -9.26
N THR A 254 11.68 2.67 -9.55
CA THR A 254 10.72 3.15 -8.56
C THR A 254 9.99 2.01 -7.87
N ASP A 255 9.61 0.98 -8.64
CA ASP A 255 8.89 -0.19 -8.12
C ASP A 255 9.83 -1.38 -7.78
N ASN A 256 11.16 -1.17 -7.82
CA ASN A 256 12.11 -2.25 -7.57
C ASN A 256 12.46 -2.32 -6.08
N GLU A 257 11.98 -3.35 -5.40
CA GLU A 257 12.36 -3.67 -4.03
C GLU A 257 13.79 -4.25 -4.01
N VAL A 258 14.78 -3.44 -3.59
CA VAL A 258 16.16 -3.89 -3.33
C VAL A 258 16.39 -3.98 -1.83
#